data_b70c21ecc61e6630a85052d139f90e8a
#
_entry.id   b70c21ecc61e6630a85052d139f90e8a
#
_cell.length_a   1.000
_cell.length_b   1.000
_cell.length_c   1.000
_cell.angle_alpha   90.00
_cell.angle_beta   90.00
_cell.angle_gamma   90.00
#
_symmetry.space_group_name_H-M   'P 1'
#
loop_
_entity.id
_entity.type
_entity.pdbx_description
1 polymer ?
#
loop_
_entity_poly.entity_id
_entity_poly.type
_entity_poly.pdbx_seq_one_letter_code
_entity_poly.pdbx_strand_id
1 'polypeptide(L)'
;MKEIVSLEKRWQLLFVIFFILFLFINCGSESRTEAKKQNFSAIGKDKSTVPRQEEMINRWQQKEVYVTKVIDGDTFWVNNGSEKFKVRFIGIDAPETRNSRGKLKGPYAKEAKEYVKKLTENKWVKLELDVQKKDRYRRMLAYIYLLDGTFLNADLLKGGFAVVDTYPPNVKHTALFVKLQHEARESKKGVWAY
;
A
#
# COMPACT_ATOMS: atom_id res chain seq x y z
N MET A 1 29.85 -39.24 24.74
CA MET A 1 29.37 -39.25 23.34
C MET A 1 28.25 -40.26 23.00
N LYS A 2 27.88 -41.16 23.89
CA LYS A 2 26.80 -42.17 23.61
C LYS A 2 25.41 -41.75 24.03
N GLU A 3 25.23 -40.72 24.85
CA GLU A 3 23.90 -40.29 25.32
C GLU A 3 23.17 -39.31 24.39
N ILE A 4 23.87 -38.52 23.58
CA ILE A 4 23.27 -37.52 22.69
C ILE A 4 22.58 -38.19 21.49
N VAL A 5 23.09 -39.30 21.02
CA VAL A 5 22.50 -40.06 19.88
C VAL A 5 21.17 -40.75 20.26
N SER A 6 20.95 -41.01 21.55
CA SER A 6 19.68 -41.61 22.05
C SER A 6 18.52 -40.64 22.06
N LEU A 7 18.77 -39.33 22.29
CA LEU A 7 17.71 -38.32 22.33
C LEU A 7 17.16 -38.00 20.93
N GLU A 8 18.00 -37.89 19.91
CA GLU A 8 17.54 -37.59 18.54
C GLU A 8 16.66 -38.70 17.98
N LYS A 9 16.97 -39.97 18.24
CA LYS A 9 16.13 -41.09 17.79
C LYS A 9 14.76 -41.11 18.46
N ARG A 10 14.64 -40.67 19.72
CA ARG A 10 13.36 -40.56 20.44
C ARG A 10 12.46 -39.45 19.88
N TRP A 11 13.04 -38.32 19.44
CA TRP A 11 12.29 -37.22 18.82
C TRP A 11 11.79 -37.58 17.43
N GLN A 12 12.57 -38.33 16.65
CA GLN A 12 12.12 -38.81 15.33
C GLN A 12 10.94 -39.78 15.45
N LEU A 13 10.97 -40.66 16.48
CA LEU A 13 9.87 -41.61 16.72
C LEU A 13 8.56 -40.90 17.11
N LEU A 14 8.64 -39.87 17.92
CA LEU A 14 7.48 -39.06 18.32
C LEU A 14 6.87 -38.29 17.14
N PHE A 15 7.69 -37.78 16.21
CA PHE A 15 7.21 -37.11 15.00
C PHE A 15 6.48 -38.07 14.05
N VAL A 16 6.95 -39.29 13.90
CA VAL A 16 6.32 -40.30 13.06
C VAL A 16 4.98 -40.75 13.66
N ILE A 17 4.91 -40.92 14.98
CA ILE A 17 3.65 -41.29 15.66
C ILE A 17 2.62 -40.17 15.56
N PHE A 18 3.03 -38.89 15.71
CA PHE A 18 2.13 -37.73 15.58
C PHE A 18 1.59 -37.59 14.15
N PHE A 19 2.41 -37.88 13.13
CA PHE A 19 2.01 -37.82 11.73
C PHE A 19 1.05 -38.94 11.36
N ILE A 20 1.20 -40.14 11.91
CA ILE A 20 0.28 -41.29 11.71
C ILE A 20 -1.08 -41.03 12.40
N LEU A 21 -1.09 -40.43 13.60
CA LEU A 21 -2.34 -40.04 14.29
C LEU A 21 -3.12 -38.96 13.52
N PHE A 22 -2.41 -38.04 12.85
CA PHE A 22 -3.06 -36.97 12.05
C PHE A 22 -3.74 -37.51 10.79
N LEU A 23 -3.27 -38.63 10.23
CA LEU A 23 -3.88 -39.28 9.06
C LEU A 23 -5.17 -40.06 9.39
N PHE A 24 -5.37 -40.47 10.65
CA PHE A 24 -6.57 -41.21 11.07
C PHE A 24 -7.75 -40.34 11.50
N ILE A 25 -7.56 -39.03 11.70
CA ILE A 25 -8.64 -38.11 12.12
C ILE A 25 -9.45 -37.59 10.92
N ASN A 26 -9.01 -37.81 9.69
CA ASN A 26 -9.71 -37.33 8.47
C ASN A 26 -10.48 -38.40 7.70
N CYS A 27 -10.83 -39.53 8.33
CA CYS A 27 -11.65 -40.55 7.68
C CYS A 27 -12.85 -40.92 8.52
N GLY A 28 -14.01 -40.39 8.17
CA GLY A 28 -15.35 -40.76 8.69
C GLY A 28 -16.24 -39.52 8.84
N SER A 29 -17.26 -39.30 8.05
CA SER A 29 -18.41 -40.09 7.73
C SER A 29 -19.19 -39.50 6.54
N GLU A 30 -19.33 -40.27 5.48
CA GLU A 30 -20.43 -40.09 4.54
C GLU A 30 -21.72 -40.62 5.17
N SER A 31 -22.74 -39.79 5.30
CA SER A 31 -24.10 -40.22 5.45
C SER A 31 -24.95 -39.78 4.25
N ARG A 32 -25.32 -40.79 3.52
CA ARG A 32 -26.27 -40.85 2.42
C ARG A 32 -27.64 -40.35 2.87
N THR A 33 -28.19 -39.35 2.20
CA THR A 33 -29.66 -39.19 2.07
C THR A 33 -29.99 -38.76 0.66
N GLU A 34 -30.51 -39.75 -0.10
CA GLU A 34 -31.26 -39.48 -1.32
C GLU A 34 -32.61 -38.86 -0.93
N ALA A 35 -33.04 -37.81 -1.62
CA ALA A 35 -34.38 -37.73 -2.17
C ALA A 35 -34.70 -36.43 -2.87
N LYS A 36 -35.26 -36.57 -4.04
CA LYS A 36 -36.16 -35.73 -4.81
C LYS A 36 -35.56 -34.73 -5.79
N LYS A 37 -35.43 -35.23 -7.04
CA LYS A 37 -35.60 -34.44 -8.26
C LYS A 37 -36.97 -33.72 -8.22
N GLN A 38 -36.93 -32.41 -8.28
CA GLN A 38 -38.00 -31.63 -8.88
C GLN A 38 -37.37 -30.68 -9.90
N ASN A 39 -37.75 -30.92 -11.15
CA ASN A 39 -37.50 -30.05 -12.29
C ASN A 39 -38.17 -28.70 -12.04
N PHE A 40 -37.41 -27.62 -12.07
CA PHE A 40 -37.95 -26.30 -12.33
C PHE A 40 -37.09 -25.68 -13.42
N SER A 41 -37.70 -25.66 -14.62
CA SER A 41 -37.15 -25.07 -15.80
C SER A 41 -37.19 -23.54 -15.71
N ALA A 42 -36.07 -22.95 -16.13
CA ALA A 42 -35.95 -21.66 -16.79
C ALA A 42 -36.66 -20.45 -16.19
N ILE A 43 -35.88 -19.60 -15.50
CA ILE A 43 -36.10 -18.14 -15.55
C ILE A 43 -34.71 -17.45 -15.48
N GLY A 44 -34.48 -16.61 -16.51
CA GLY A 44 -33.69 -15.38 -16.48
C GLY A 44 -32.27 -15.41 -15.92
N LYS A 45 -31.28 -15.41 -16.81
CA LYS A 45 -29.93 -14.93 -16.54
C LYS A 45 -29.98 -13.43 -16.23
N ASP A 46 -30.06 -13.07 -14.95
CA ASP A 46 -29.64 -11.74 -14.51
C ASP A 46 -28.34 -11.91 -13.70
N LYS A 47 -27.23 -11.73 -14.38
CA LYS A 47 -25.90 -11.62 -13.76
C LYS A 47 -25.69 -10.22 -13.25
N SER A 48 -26.46 -9.78 -12.27
CA SER A 48 -26.00 -8.75 -11.36
C SER A 48 -25.09 -9.39 -10.32
N THR A 49 -23.87 -9.75 -10.73
CA THR A 49 -22.81 -10.12 -9.80
C THR A 49 -22.41 -8.84 -9.07
N VAL A 50 -23.06 -8.59 -7.94
CA VAL A 50 -22.51 -7.65 -6.94
C VAL A 50 -21.09 -8.15 -6.62
N PRO A 51 -20.05 -7.36 -6.91
CA PRO A 51 -18.67 -7.78 -6.63
C PRO A 51 -18.57 -8.14 -5.15
N ARG A 52 -17.94 -9.28 -4.84
CA ARG A 52 -17.72 -9.72 -3.48
C ARG A 52 -17.02 -8.60 -2.70
N GLN A 53 -17.42 -8.35 -1.48
CA GLN A 53 -16.94 -7.21 -0.68
C GLN A 53 -15.40 -7.12 -0.63
N GLU A 54 -14.69 -8.26 -0.64
CA GLU A 54 -13.24 -8.33 -0.74
C GLU A 54 -12.67 -7.87 -2.10
N GLU A 55 -13.36 -8.16 -3.21
CA GLU A 55 -12.97 -7.66 -4.53
C GLU A 55 -13.20 -6.15 -4.65
N MET A 56 -14.25 -5.63 -4.01
CA MET A 56 -14.48 -4.18 -3.92
C MET A 56 -13.41 -3.51 -3.04
N ILE A 57 -13.06 -4.09 -1.89
CA ILE A 57 -12.02 -3.58 -0.99
C ILE A 57 -10.67 -3.58 -1.72
N ASN A 58 -10.29 -4.67 -2.39
CA ASN A 58 -9.05 -4.76 -3.16
C ASN A 58 -9.04 -3.81 -4.37
N ARG A 59 -10.18 -3.61 -5.03
CA ARG A 59 -10.33 -2.65 -6.13
C ARG A 59 -10.20 -1.19 -5.67
N TRP A 60 -10.48 -0.89 -4.38
CA TRP A 60 -10.30 0.43 -3.78
C TRP A 60 -8.91 0.64 -3.20
N GLN A 61 -8.14 -0.43 -2.94
CA GLN A 61 -6.82 -0.35 -2.30
C GLN A 61 -5.68 0.00 -3.27
N GLN A 62 -5.84 -0.22 -4.58
CA GLN A 62 -4.81 0.14 -5.57
C GLN A 62 -5.47 0.67 -6.85
N LYS A 63 -5.82 1.95 -6.87
CA LYS A 63 -6.28 2.60 -8.11
C LYS A 63 -5.08 3.04 -8.94
N GLU A 64 -4.97 2.52 -10.16
CA GLU A 64 -4.07 3.10 -11.15
C GLU A 64 -4.67 4.38 -11.71
N VAL A 65 -3.87 5.45 -11.73
CA VAL A 65 -4.26 6.76 -12.24
C VAL A 65 -3.14 7.35 -13.09
N TYR A 66 -3.50 8.14 -14.07
CA TYR A 66 -2.55 8.84 -14.93
C TYR A 66 -2.21 10.22 -14.37
N VAL A 67 -0.93 10.50 -14.11
CA VAL A 67 -0.46 11.79 -13.62
C VAL A 67 -0.38 12.77 -14.78
N THR A 68 -1.21 13.82 -14.73
CA THR A 68 -1.28 14.83 -15.81
C THR A 68 -0.40 16.04 -15.55
N LYS A 69 -0.08 16.37 -14.29
CA LYS A 69 0.74 17.52 -13.92
C LYS A 69 1.22 17.45 -12.49
N VAL A 70 2.51 17.59 -12.26
CA VAL A 70 3.09 17.75 -10.93
C VAL A 70 3.03 19.22 -10.50
N ILE A 71 2.50 19.49 -9.29
CA ILE A 71 2.37 20.82 -8.71
C ILE A 71 3.62 21.17 -7.91
N ASP A 72 3.99 20.29 -6.95
CA ASP A 72 5.17 20.37 -6.09
C ASP A 72 5.65 18.95 -5.70
N GLY A 73 6.56 18.84 -4.74
CA GLY A 73 7.19 17.56 -4.38
C GLY A 73 6.27 16.53 -3.72
N ASP A 74 5.03 16.89 -3.40
CA ASP A 74 4.08 16.01 -2.70
C ASP A 74 2.63 16.14 -3.17
N THR A 75 2.42 16.87 -4.26
CA THR A 75 1.08 17.11 -4.82
C THR A 75 1.09 17.08 -6.34
N PHE A 76 0.15 16.32 -6.92
CA PHE A 76 -0.04 16.31 -8.37
C PHE A 76 -1.52 16.23 -8.78
N TRP A 77 -1.78 16.51 -10.05
CA TRP A 77 -3.04 16.25 -10.72
C TRP A 77 -3.03 14.89 -11.40
N VAL A 78 -4.11 14.16 -11.25
CA VAL A 78 -4.32 12.87 -11.91
C VAL A 78 -5.64 12.83 -12.68
N ASN A 79 -5.71 11.88 -13.61
CA ASN A 79 -6.91 11.49 -14.33
C ASN A 79 -7.11 9.98 -14.19
N ASN A 80 -8.31 9.55 -13.81
CA ASN A 80 -8.68 8.13 -13.69
C ASN A 80 -9.52 7.63 -14.88
N GLY A 81 -9.58 8.42 -15.97
CA GLY A 81 -10.42 8.15 -17.13
C GLY A 81 -11.80 8.83 -17.08
N SER A 82 -12.34 9.11 -15.88
CA SER A 82 -13.65 9.75 -15.70
C SER A 82 -13.54 11.18 -15.19
N GLU A 83 -12.60 11.45 -14.29
CA GLU A 83 -12.45 12.75 -13.65
C GLU A 83 -10.99 13.11 -13.40
N LYS A 84 -10.72 14.41 -13.25
CA LYS A 84 -9.42 14.96 -12.81
C LYS A 84 -9.53 15.42 -11.38
N PHE A 85 -8.55 15.02 -10.54
CA PHE A 85 -8.49 15.45 -9.15
C PHE A 85 -7.05 15.60 -8.68
N LYS A 86 -6.87 16.33 -7.56
CA LYS A 86 -5.58 16.49 -6.91
C LYS A 86 -5.33 15.36 -5.93
N VAL A 87 -4.10 14.88 -5.89
CA VAL A 87 -3.61 13.95 -4.89
C VAL A 87 -2.55 14.64 -4.05
N ARG A 88 -2.67 14.55 -2.71
CA ARG A 88 -1.67 14.94 -1.72
C ARG A 88 -1.09 13.67 -1.11
N PHE A 89 0.22 13.59 -1.06
CA PHE A 89 0.91 12.42 -0.52
C PHE A 89 0.73 12.36 1.00
N ILE A 90 0.38 11.20 1.53
CA ILE A 90 0.22 10.97 2.97
C ILE A 90 1.58 10.88 3.65
N GLY A 91 1.69 11.49 4.84
CA GLY A 91 2.78 11.28 5.78
C GLY A 91 4.07 12.01 5.46
N ILE A 92 4.09 12.85 4.42
CA ILE A 92 5.25 13.66 4.03
C ILE A 92 4.85 15.10 3.70
N ASP A 93 5.79 16.03 3.86
CA ASP A 93 5.70 17.41 3.41
C ASP A 93 6.97 17.78 2.63
N ALA A 94 6.80 18.13 1.37
CA ALA A 94 7.89 18.63 0.53
C ALA A 94 7.98 20.16 0.60
N PRO A 95 9.17 20.74 0.44
CA PRO A 95 9.30 22.20 0.43
C PRO A 95 8.47 22.84 -0.69
N GLU A 96 7.79 23.93 -0.38
CA GLU A 96 6.93 24.65 -1.32
C GLU A 96 7.73 25.32 -2.44
N THR A 97 7.31 25.15 -3.69
CA THR A 97 7.97 25.77 -4.86
C THR A 97 7.58 27.23 -5.06
N ARG A 98 6.51 27.71 -4.40
CA ARG A 98 6.00 29.08 -4.47
C ARG A 98 5.72 29.60 -3.08
N ASN A 99 5.88 30.92 -2.90
CA ASN A 99 5.39 31.56 -1.68
C ASN A 99 3.87 31.44 -1.62
N SER A 100 3.35 30.76 -0.61
CA SER A 100 1.91 30.57 -0.40
C SER A 100 1.58 30.78 1.07
N ARG A 101 0.59 31.65 1.35
CA ARG A 101 -0.05 31.88 2.68
C ARG A 101 0.88 31.68 3.87
N GLY A 102 2.01 32.40 3.92
CA GLY A 102 2.94 32.38 5.05
C GLY A 102 4.04 31.30 5.00
N LYS A 103 4.04 30.44 3.99
CA LYS A 103 5.17 29.56 3.72
C LYS A 103 6.05 30.17 2.63
N LEU A 104 7.32 30.40 2.94
CA LEU A 104 8.33 30.81 1.97
C LEU A 104 8.73 29.62 1.10
N LYS A 105 9.21 29.91 -0.12
CA LYS A 105 9.86 28.92 -0.96
C LYS A 105 11.01 28.27 -0.17
N GLY A 106 10.92 26.97 0.02
CA GLY A 106 11.92 26.21 0.77
C GLY A 106 13.15 25.85 -0.05
N PRO A 107 14.29 25.64 0.61
CA PRO A 107 15.44 25.01 -0.05
C PRO A 107 15.01 23.64 -0.59
N TYR A 108 15.62 23.18 -1.69
CA TYR A 108 15.31 21.92 -2.38
C TYR A 108 13.88 21.77 -2.94
N ALA A 109 13.06 22.82 -2.91
CA ALA A 109 11.69 22.75 -3.44
C ALA A 109 11.63 22.43 -4.93
N LYS A 110 12.54 23.04 -5.71
CA LYS A 110 12.64 22.81 -7.15
C LYS A 110 13.12 21.39 -7.44
N GLU A 111 14.14 20.94 -6.72
CA GLU A 111 14.74 19.62 -6.86
C GLU A 111 13.72 18.52 -6.53
N ALA A 112 12.98 18.63 -5.42
CA ALA A 112 11.94 17.72 -5.02
C ALA A 112 10.83 17.62 -6.10
N LYS A 113 10.38 18.77 -6.61
CA LYS A 113 9.39 18.82 -7.68
C LYS A 113 9.88 18.17 -8.97
N GLU A 114 11.10 18.50 -9.44
CA GLU A 114 11.65 17.93 -10.67
C GLU A 114 11.89 16.42 -10.52
N TYR A 115 12.28 15.97 -9.33
CA TYR A 115 12.41 14.56 -9.03
C TYR A 115 11.08 13.82 -9.19
N VAL A 116 10.02 14.28 -8.53
CA VAL A 116 8.66 13.71 -8.66
C VAL A 116 8.17 13.77 -10.10
N LYS A 117 8.41 14.91 -10.78
CA LYS A 117 8.02 15.11 -12.18
C LYS A 117 8.67 14.09 -13.11
N LYS A 118 9.96 13.86 -12.99
CA LYS A 118 10.73 12.87 -13.78
C LYS A 118 10.16 11.46 -13.59
N LEU A 119 9.75 11.11 -12.37
CA LEU A 119 9.26 9.79 -12.04
C LEU A 119 7.80 9.57 -12.43
N THR A 120 6.95 10.60 -12.37
CA THR A 120 5.49 10.42 -12.40
C THR A 120 4.75 11.19 -13.51
N GLU A 121 5.21 12.37 -13.95
CA GLU A 121 4.46 13.18 -14.91
C GLU A 121 4.33 12.46 -16.27
N ASN A 122 3.10 12.43 -16.79
CA ASN A 122 2.71 11.69 -17.98
C ASN A 122 2.89 10.17 -17.86
N LYS A 123 2.77 9.62 -16.64
CA LYS A 123 2.86 8.19 -16.38
C LYS A 123 1.71 7.71 -15.50
N TRP A 124 1.50 6.40 -15.49
CA TRP A 124 0.59 5.74 -14.58
C TRP A 124 1.27 5.47 -13.23
N VAL A 125 0.52 5.65 -12.15
CA VAL A 125 0.94 5.34 -10.78
C VAL A 125 -0.20 4.64 -10.05
N LYS A 126 0.13 3.91 -8.97
CA LYS A 126 -0.84 3.30 -8.09
C LYS A 126 -1.04 4.15 -6.84
N LEU A 127 -2.30 4.34 -6.45
CA LEU A 127 -2.68 5.03 -5.22
C LEU A 127 -3.09 4.00 -4.18
N GLU A 128 -2.44 4.01 -3.02
CA GLU A 128 -2.89 3.31 -1.82
C GLU A 128 -3.58 4.30 -0.90
N LEU A 129 -4.86 4.07 -0.60
CA LEU A 129 -5.63 4.90 0.32
C LEU A 129 -5.46 4.42 1.75
N ASP A 130 -5.62 5.36 2.71
CA ASP A 130 -5.68 5.06 4.13
C ASP A 130 -7.08 5.39 4.68
N VAL A 131 -7.22 5.50 6.00
CA VAL A 131 -8.49 5.72 6.70
C VAL A 131 -9.21 6.96 6.20
N GLN A 132 -8.55 8.11 6.24
CA GLN A 132 -9.07 9.38 5.72
C GLN A 132 -8.67 9.54 4.26
N LYS A 133 -9.68 9.60 3.37
CA LYS A 133 -9.48 9.63 1.91
C LYS A 133 -9.30 11.03 1.33
N LYS A 134 -9.78 12.08 1.99
CA LYS A 134 -9.71 13.47 1.52
C LYS A 134 -9.37 14.43 2.64
N ASP A 135 -8.64 15.47 2.32
CA ASP A 135 -8.39 16.57 3.24
C ASP A 135 -9.49 17.65 3.18
N ARG A 136 -9.35 18.70 4.03
CA ARG A 136 -10.26 19.86 4.06
C ARG A 136 -10.30 20.66 2.75
N TYR A 137 -9.29 20.52 1.89
CA TYR A 137 -9.23 21.16 0.57
C TYR A 137 -9.76 20.26 -0.55
N ARG A 138 -10.36 19.11 -0.20
CA ARG A 138 -10.92 18.10 -1.11
C ARG A 138 -9.85 17.42 -1.99
N ARG A 139 -8.56 17.49 -1.62
CA ARG A 139 -7.51 16.70 -2.27
C ARG A 139 -7.64 15.24 -1.82
N MET A 140 -7.44 14.30 -2.73
CA MET A 140 -7.33 12.87 -2.39
C MET A 140 -6.03 12.65 -1.60
N LEU A 141 -6.11 11.93 -0.49
CA LEU A 141 -4.96 11.52 0.32
C LEU A 141 -4.56 10.10 -0.06
N ALA A 142 -3.30 9.90 -0.46
CA ALA A 142 -2.80 8.58 -0.85
C ALA A 142 -1.30 8.42 -0.59
N TYR A 143 -0.90 7.17 -0.41
CA TYR A 143 0.47 6.72 -0.63
C TYR A 143 0.64 6.38 -2.12
N ILE A 144 1.80 6.67 -2.68
CA ILE A 144 2.05 6.59 -4.11
C ILE A 144 3.08 5.50 -4.41
N TYR A 145 2.72 4.61 -5.35
CA TYR A 145 3.63 3.60 -5.88
C TYR A 145 3.79 3.76 -7.38
N LEU A 146 5.02 3.67 -7.86
CA LEU A 146 5.30 3.55 -9.28
C LEU A 146 4.92 2.14 -9.76
N LEU A 147 4.78 1.95 -11.08
CA LEU A 147 4.41 0.63 -11.63
C LEU A 147 5.49 -0.44 -11.41
N ASP A 148 6.74 -0.04 -11.22
CA ASP A 148 7.85 -0.93 -10.86
C ASP A 148 7.87 -1.35 -9.39
N GLY A 149 6.88 -0.88 -8.59
CA GLY A 149 6.77 -1.18 -7.16
C GLY A 149 7.47 -0.17 -6.24
N THR A 150 8.16 0.83 -6.77
CA THR A 150 8.82 1.87 -5.96
C THR A 150 7.80 2.63 -5.11
N PHE A 151 7.99 2.65 -3.79
CA PHE A 151 7.19 3.42 -2.84
C PHE A 151 7.69 4.88 -2.82
N LEU A 152 7.06 5.76 -3.61
CA LEU A 152 7.55 7.12 -3.86
C LEU A 152 7.63 7.99 -2.60
N ASN A 153 6.66 7.88 -1.67
CA ASN A 153 6.70 8.63 -0.39
C ASN A 153 7.97 8.28 0.40
N ALA A 154 8.30 7.00 0.50
CA ALA A 154 9.50 6.52 1.19
C ALA A 154 10.78 6.95 0.48
N ASP A 155 10.80 6.90 -0.84
CA ASP A 155 11.93 7.29 -1.67
C ASP A 155 12.25 8.78 -1.54
N LEU A 156 11.22 9.65 -1.48
CA LEU A 156 11.38 11.08 -1.22
C LEU A 156 12.00 11.37 0.14
N LEU A 157 11.60 10.67 1.19
CA LEU A 157 12.21 10.80 2.52
C LEU A 157 13.66 10.33 2.54
N LYS A 158 13.95 9.18 1.93
CA LYS A 158 15.30 8.59 1.83
C LYS A 158 16.25 9.50 1.05
N GLY A 159 15.76 10.22 0.04
CA GLY A 159 16.50 11.20 -0.75
C GLY A 159 16.63 12.56 -0.08
N GLY A 160 15.93 12.83 1.02
CA GLY A 160 15.87 14.13 1.67
C GLY A 160 15.11 15.19 0.86
N PHE A 161 14.17 14.77 0.01
CA PHE A 161 13.32 15.68 -0.78
C PHE A 161 12.06 16.11 -0.04
N ALA A 162 11.75 15.45 1.08
CA ALA A 162 10.59 15.74 1.94
C ALA A 162 10.92 15.47 3.40
N VAL A 163 10.09 15.99 4.30
CA VAL A 163 10.12 15.71 5.73
C VAL A 163 8.88 14.89 6.12
N VAL A 164 8.95 14.20 7.25
CA VAL A 164 7.79 13.47 7.80
C VAL A 164 6.76 14.48 8.30
N ASP A 165 5.52 14.30 7.84
CA ASP A 165 4.36 15.11 8.21
C ASP A 165 3.12 14.21 8.34
N THR A 166 3.00 13.51 9.48
CA THR A 166 1.99 12.48 9.70
C THR A 166 0.88 12.98 10.59
N TYR A 167 -0.37 12.80 10.14
CA TYR A 167 -1.58 13.16 10.90
C TYR A 167 -2.50 11.95 11.04
N PRO A 168 -2.97 11.64 12.27
CA PRO A 168 -4.05 10.68 12.45
C PRO A 168 -5.30 11.09 11.67
N PRO A 169 -6.07 10.12 11.13
CA PRO A 169 -5.92 8.68 11.31
C PRO A 169 -4.97 7.98 10.32
N ASN A 170 -4.33 8.72 9.39
CA ASN A 170 -3.48 8.17 8.33
C ASN A 170 -2.04 7.98 8.81
N VAL A 171 -1.78 6.87 9.50
CA VAL A 171 -0.51 6.61 10.20
C VAL A 171 0.17 5.30 9.79
N LYS A 172 -0.35 4.62 8.76
CA LYS A 172 0.05 3.26 8.36
C LYS A 172 1.57 3.08 8.21
N HIS A 173 2.26 4.04 7.60
CA HIS A 173 3.69 3.94 7.29
C HIS A 173 4.58 4.84 8.15
N THR A 174 4.07 5.41 9.25
CA THR A 174 4.79 6.39 10.08
C THR A 174 6.14 5.87 10.59
N ALA A 175 6.20 4.64 11.10
CA ALA A 175 7.44 4.07 11.62
C ALA A 175 8.54 3.97 10.54
N LEU A 176 8.16 3.54 9.33
CA LEU A 176 9.06 3.50 8.18
C LEU A 176 9.55 4.90 7.81
N PHE A 177 8.65 5.88 7.75
CA PHE A 177 8.96 7.26 7.36
C PHE A 177 9.93 7.92 8.33
N VAL A 178 9.70 7.78 9.64
CA VAL A 178 10.60 8.29 10.69
C VAL A 178 11.99 7.68 10.55
N LYS A 179 12.09 6.37 10.31
CA LYS A 179 13.38 5.69 10.09
C LYS A 179 14.12 6.26 8.87
N LEU A 180 13.44 6.38 7.72
CA LEU A 180 14.05 6.88 6.48
C LEU A 180 14.48 8.33 6.57
N GLN A 181 13.70 9.17 7.25
CA GLN A 181 14.09 10.55 7.53
C GLN A 181 15.35 10.62 8.41
N HIS A 182 15.43 9.77 9.45
CA HIS A 182 16.63 9.69 10.30
C HIS A 182 17.86 9.33 9.46
N GLU A 183 17.79 8.31 8.61
CA GLU A 183 18.87 7.91 7.71
C GLU A 183 19.28 9.04 6.73
N ALA A 184 18.31 9.80 6.21
CA ALA A 184 18.57 10.94 5.32
C ALA A 184 19.29 12.09 6.07
N ARG A 185 18.90 12.36 7.34
CA ARG A 185 19.54 13.38 8.19
C ARG A 185 20.98 12.99 8.53
N GLU A 186 21.23 11.76 8.97
CA GLU A 186 22.57 11.26 9.25
C GLU A 186 23.49 11.36 8.02
N SER A 187 22.92 11.10 6.83
CA SER A 187 23.64 11.19 5.57
C SER A 187 23.69 12.61 4.96
N LYS A 188 23.15 13.63 5.65
CA LYS A 188 23.07 15.03 5.20
C LYS A 188 22.52 15.17 3.77
N LYS A 189 21.42 14.46 3.45
CA LYS A 189 20.82 14.46 2.11
C LYS A 189 19.76 15.56 1.96
N GLY A 190 19.68 16.15 0.78
CA GLY A 190 18.61 17.08 0.39
C GLY A 190 18.44 18.23 1.37
N VAL A 191 17.23 18.38 1.94
CA VAL A 191 16.91 19.42 2.93
C VAL A 191 17.75 19.36 4.21
N TRP A 192 18.49 18.27 4.42
CA TRP A 192 19.36 18.02 5.57
C TRP A 192 20.85 18.30 5.29
N ALA A 193 21.18 18.82 4.10
CA ALA A 193 22.57 19.06 3.68
C ALA A 193 23.25 20.26 4.35
N TYR A 194 22.52 21.01 5.18
CA TYR A 194 22.98 22.24 5.85
C TYR A 194 23.10 22.07 7.34
#